data_6d9d9f5f34469278d4fefcfd626600ac
#
_entry.id   6d9d9f5f34469278d4fefcfd626600ac
#
_cell.length_a   1.000
_cell.length_b   1.000
_cell.length_c   1.000
_cell.angle_alpha   90.00
_cell.angle_beta   90.00
_cell.angle_gamma   90.00
#
_symmetry.space_group_name_H-M   'P 1'
#
loop_
_entity.id
_entity.type
_entity.pdbx_description
1 polymer ?
#
loop_
_entity_poly.entity_id
_entity_poly.type
_entity_poly.pdbx_seq_one_letter_code
_entity_poly.pdbx_strand_id
1 'polypeptide(L)'
;MEIDYRLDGPEQAPLLVLSNSLGTTYSLWQPQMAALTAHFRVLRYNQRGHGATPLPAEPLTLAQLGDDVIALLNHVGVERAYFCGISMGGLTGMWLNRYAPSRFHAFAVANTAARIGSREGWQARADTVRTQGLKPVAEASPARWFSAAFIQRHPDQVNVLASALAAADAEGYAACCGALAAADLRSALPAMVRPMLVLAGQDDPVTTVQDATEIVRHAPDAELHILPASHLSNIAVPEAFTARLLHFLQRQGAADEYSDRTH
;
A
#
# COMPACT_ATOMS: atom_id res chain seq x y z
N MET A 1 14.98 11.92 -9.80
CA MET A 1 14.60 10.52 -9.63
C MET A 1 13.45 10.23 -10.59
N GLU A 2 13.57 9.21 -11.40
CA GLU A 2 12.54 8.85 -12.38
C GLU A 2 11.58 7.82 -11.75
N ILE A 3 10.51 8.29 -11.13
CA ILE A 3 9.43 7.40 -10.67
C ILE A 3 8.33 7.44 -11.72
N ASP A 4 7.92 6.26 -12.19
CA ASP A 4 6.77 6.08 -13.07
C ASP A 4 5.48 6.28 -12.25
N TYR A 5 4.70 7.31 -12.59
CA TYR A 5 3.47 7.65 -11.89
C TYR A 5 2.37 8.10 -12.86
N ARG A 6 1.15 8.07 -12.35
CA ARG A 6 -0.05 8.63 -12.99
C ARG A 6 -0.73 9.60 -12.05
N LEU A 7 -1.32 10.61 -12.63
CA LEU A 7 -2.07 11.64 -11.91
C LEU A 7 -3.40 11.83 -12.60
N ASP A 8 -4.48 11.42 -11.95
CA ASP A 8 -5.83 11.38 -12.49
C ASP A 8 -6.79 12.16 -11.59
N GLY A 9 -7.89 12.67 -12.16
CA GLY A 9 -8.94 13.39 -11.43
C GLY A 9 -8.78 14.92 -11.48
N PRO A 10 -9.66 15.67 -10.80
CA PRO A 10 -9.69 17.13 -10.88
C PRO A 10 -8.44 17.76 -10.28
N GLU A 11 -7.85 18.71 -10.98
CA GLU A 11 -6.58 19.35 -10.59
C GLU A 11 -6.67 20.06 -9.22
N GLN A 12 -7.82 20.65 -8.92
CA GLN A 12 -8.06 21.41 -7.69
C GLN A 12 -8.55 20.53 -6.51
N ALA A 13 -8.79 19.25 -6.73
CA ALA A 13 -9.19 18.35 -5.65
C ALA A 13 -8.01 18.00 -4.74
N PRO A 14 -8.24 17.67 -3.47
CA PRO A 14 -7.19 17.19 -2.57
C PRO A 14 -6.45 15.99 -3.13
N LEU A 15 -5.12 15.93 -2.95
CA LEU A 15 -4.32 14.83 -3.46
C LEU A 15 -4.45 13.59 -2.58
N LEU A 16 -4.68 12.44 -3.21
CA LEU A 16 -4.62 11.11 -2.62
C LEU A 16 -3.51 10.30 -3.29
N VAL A 17 -2.53 9.85 -2.52
CA VAL A 17 -1.46 8.97 -2.99
C VAL A 17 -1.84 7.51 -2.76
N LEU A 18 -1.69 6.66 -3.79
CA LEU A 18 -1.94 5.22 -3.71
C LEU A 18 -0.63 4.43 -3.87
N SER A 19 -0.32 3.59 -2.88
CA SER A 19 0.91 2.79 -2.81
C SER A 19 0.62 1.29 -2.85
N ASN A 20 1.34 0.57 -3.72
CA ASN A 20 1.03 -0.79 -4.15
C ASN A 20 1.58 -1.88 -3.23
N SER A 21 1.03 -3.08 -3.37
CA SER A 21 1.60 -4.33 -2.83
C SER A 21 2.88 -4.72 -3.58
N LEU A 22 3.77 -5.47 -2.91
CA LEU A 22 4.95 -6.07 -3.52
C LEU A 22 4.60 -6.88 -4.76
N GLY A 23 5.34 -6.68 -5.84
CA GLY A 23 5.16 -7.40 -7.10
C GLY A 23 3.96 -6.94 -7.93
N THR A 24 3.35 -5.81 -7.58
CA THR A 24 2.25 -5.20 -8.34
C THR A 24 2.62 -3.80 -8.83
N THR A 25 1.85 -3.28 -9.77
CA THR A 25 1.99 -1.91 -10.29
C THR A 25 0.78 -1.05 -9.91
N TYR A 26 0.82 0.22 -10.26
CA TYR A 26 -0.28 1.16 -10.00
C TYR A 26 -1.62 0.73 -10.66
N SER A 27 -1.61 -0.19 -11.61
CA SER A 27 -2.83 -0.78 -12.19
C SER A 27 -3.65 -1.58 -11.18
N LEU A 28 -3.05 -2.00 -10.07
CA LEU A 28 -3.72 -2.63 -8.93
C LEU A 28 -4.94 -1.83 -8.43
N TRP A 29 -4.88 -0.50 -8.56
CA TRP A 29 -5.89 0.42 -8.07
C TRP A 29 -7.02 0.74 -9.08
N GLN A 30 -6.97 0.12 -10.26
CA GLN A 30 -7.96 0.40 -11.31
C GLN A 30 -9.43 0.27 -10.86
N PRO A 31 -9.81 -0.71 -10.01
CA PRO A 31 -11.19 -0.83 -9.53
C PRO A 31 -11.67 0.35 -8.67
N GLN A 32 -10.75 1.08 -8.03
CA GLN A 32 -11.06 2.22 -7.16
C GLN A 32 -11.15 3.54 -7.91
N MET A 33 -10.58 3.62 -9.11
CA MET A 33 -10.29 4.91 -9.75
C MET A 33 -11.51 5.75 -10.06
N ALA A 34 -12.59 5.15 -10.61
CA ALA A 34 -13.81 5.89 -10.97
C ALA A 34 -14.42 6.61 -9.76
N ALA A 35 -14.46 5.94 -8.60
CA ALA A 35 -15.01 6.53 -7.39
C ALA A 35 -14.05 7.52 -6.73
N LEU A 36 -12.75 7.22 -6.69
CA LEU A 36 -11.77 8.10 -6.06
C LEU A 36 -11.58 9.41 -6.83
N THR A 37 -11.51 9.36 -8.16
CA THR A 37 -11.31 10.56 -9.00
C THR A 37 -12.53 11.48 -9.04
N ALA A 38 -13.69 11.05 -8.55
CA ALA A 38 -14.84 11.91 -8.34
C ALA A 38 -14.63 12.92 -7.18
N HIS A 39 -13.69 12.64 -6.27
CA HIS A 39 -13.47 13.42 -5.05
C HIS A 39 -12.03 13.88 -4.84
N PHE A 40 -11.06 13.17 -5.42
CA PHE A 40 -9.62 13.40 -5.23
C PHE A 40 -8.88 13.54 -6.56
N ARG A 41 -7.79 14.29 -6.52
CA ARG A 41 -6.71 14.14 -7.47
C ARG A 41 -5.90 12.95 -7.02
N VAL A 42 -5.82 11.88 -7.81
CA VAL A 42 -5.24 10.61 -7.41
C VAL A 42 -3.87 10.41 -8.05
N LEU A 43 -2.83 10.30 -7.22
CA LEU A 43 -1.48 9.96 -7.62
C LEU A 43 -1.24 8.47 -7.37
N ARG A 44 -1.01 7.73 -8.46
CA ARG A 44 -0.60 6.31 -8.43
C ARG A 44 0.81 6.20 -8.95
N TYR A 45 1.65 5.44 -8.31
CA TYR A 45 3.05 5.28 -8.72
C TYR A 45 3.52 3.84 -8.62
N ASN A 46 4.58 3.52 -9.34
CA ASN A 46 5.29 2.26 -9.21
C ASN A 46 6.50 2.46 -8.30
N GLN A 47 6.63 1.63 -7.26
CA GLN A 47 7.80 1.66 -6.40
C GLN A 47 9.05 1.19 -7.16
N ARG A 48 10.23 1.49 -6.63
CA ARG A 48 11.53 1.13 -7.22
C ARG A 48 11.58 -0.34 -7.60
N GLY A 49 12.09 -0.63 -8.80
CA GLY A 49 12.16 -1.97 -9.35
C GLY A 49 10.83 -2.56 -9.80
N HIS A 50 9.77 -1.74 -9.92
CA HIS A 50 8.46 -2.16 -10.41
C HIS A 50 7.99 -1.27 -11.57
N GLY A 51 7.28 -1.86 -12.53
CA GLY A 51 6.84 -1.14 -13.72
C GLY A 51 8.02 -0.50 -14.45
N ALA A 52 7.91 0.78 -14.80
CA ALA A 52 8.99 1.53 -15.43
C ALA A 52 9.89 2.28 -14.43
N THR A 53 9.68 2.15 -13.13
CA THR A 53 10.54 2.78 -12.12
C THR A 53 11.83 1.97 -11.94
N PRO A 54 13.02 2.57 -12.20
CA PRO A 54 14.26 1.85 -12.09
C PRO A 54 14.61 1.46 -10.65
N LEU A 55 15.39 0.39 -10.50
CA LEU A 55 16.01 0.02 -9.23
C LEU A 55 17.39 0.66 -9.15
N PRO A 56 17.69 1.47 -8.10
CA PRO A 56 19.05 1.97 -7.89
C PRO A 56 20.00 0.85 -7.45
N ALA A 57 21.30 1.07 -7.64
CA ALA A 57 22.34 0.10 -7.27
C ALA A 57 22.49 -0.13 -5.76
N GLU A 58 22.00 0.82 -4.95
CA GLU A 58 22.07 0.73 -3.49
C GLU A 58 20.96 -0.17 -2.92
N PRO A 59 21.21 -0.85 -1.79
CA PRO A 59 20.19 -1.66 -1.14
C PRO A 59 18.94 -0.84 -0.82
N LEU A 60 17.77 -1.38 -1.16
CA LEU A 60 16.49 -0.71 -0.92
C LEU A 60 16.08 -0.83 0.56
N THR A 61 15.57 0.26 1.12
CA THR A 61 15.06 0.35 2.48
C THR A 61 13.63 0.88 2.51
N LEU A 62 12.91 0.64 3.62
CA LEU A 62 11.58 1.22 3.82
C LEU A 62 11.64 2.77 3.86
N ALA A 63 12.71 3.34 4.40
CA ALA A 63 12.92 4.80 4.41
C ALA A 63 12.97 5.37 2.98
N GLN A 64 13.71 4.73 2.08
CA GLN A 64 13.76 5.16 0.68
C GLN A 64 12.39 5.05 -0.02
N LEU A 65 11.57 4.03 0.29
CA LEU A 65 10.20 3.94 -0.23
C LEU A 65 9.33 5.10 0.28
N GLY A 66 9.49 5.51 1.53
CA GLY A 66 8.82 6.69 2.09
C GLY A 66 9.32 7.99 1.47
N ASP A 67 10.63 8.16 1.35
CA ASP A 67 11.26 9.35 0.75
C ASP A 67 10.84 9.54 -0.72
N ASP A 68 10.60 8.45 -1.45
CA ASP A 68 10.07 8.50 -2.81
C ASP A 68 8.69 9.15 -2.87
N VAL A 69 7.82 8.86 -1.92
CA VAL A 69 6.50 9.50 -1.83
C VAL A 69 6.66 11.00 -1.53
N ILE A 70 7.55 11.37 -0.62
CA ILE A 70 7.83 12.79 -0.33
C ILE A 70 8.38 13.51 -1.56
N ALA A 71 9.28 12.87 -2.32
CA ALA A 71 9.81 13.42 -3.55
C ALA A 71 8.72 13.62 -4.62
N LEU A 72 7.77 12.68 -4.73
CA LEU A 72 6.60 12.81 -5.61
C LEU A 72 5.72 13.99 -5.19
N LEU A 73 5.41 14.16 -3.90
CA LEU A 73 4.66 15.33 -3.41
C LEU A 73 5.34 16.63 -3.76
N ASN A 74 6.66 16.72 -3.58
CA ASN A 74 7.44 17.89 -3.95
C ASN A 74 7.41 18.14 -5.47
N HIS A 75 7.51 17.09 -6.28
CA HIS A 75 7.48 17.18 -7.73
C HIS A 75 6.15 17.71 -8.27
N VAL A 76 5.03 17.25 -7.69
CA VAL A 76 3.69 17.71 -8.09
C VAL A 76 3.24 18.99 -7.39
N GLY A 77 4.11 19.59 -6.54
CA GLY A 77 3.88 20.87 -5.87
C GLY A 77 2.81 20.82 -4.78
N VAL A 78 2.63 19.66 -4.11
CA VAL A 78 1.62 19.48 -3.06
C VAL A 78 2.29 19.42 -1.69
N GLU A 79 1.87 20.29 -0.78
CA GLU A 79 2.40 20.35 0.57
C GLU A 79 1.88 19.20 1.43
N ARG A 80 0.57 18.94 1.40
CA ARG A 80 -0.08 17.88 2.20
C ARG A 80 -1.02 17.06 1.35
N ALA A 81 -1.05 15.75 1.57
CA ALA A 81 -1.88 14.81 0.84
C ALA A 81 -2.60 13.83 1.78
N TYR A 82 -3.55 13.10 1.26
CA TYR A 82 -4.04 11.83 1.83
C TYR A 82 -3.21 10.67 1.29
N PHE A 83 -3.16 9.58 2.03
CA PHE A 83 -2.41 8.40 1.63
C PHE A 83 -3.23 7.14 1.82
N CYS A 84 -3.19 6.23 0.84
CA CYS A 84 -3.69 4.87 0.97
C CYS A 84 -2.66 3.88 0.43
N GLY A 85 -2.29 2.88 1.22
CA GLY A 85 -1.35 1.83 0.79
C GLY A 85 -1.81 0.45 1.19
N ILE A 86 -1.49 -0.55 0.35
CA ILE A 86 -1.80 -1.96 0.61
C ILE A 86 -0.52 -2.77 0.79
N SER A 87 -0.47 -3.65 1.79
CA SER A 87 0.66 -4.55 2.08
C SER A 87 1.96 -3.74 2.30
N MET A 88 2.98 -3.91 1.48
CA MET A 88 4.19 -3.10 1.50
C MET A 88 3.87 -1.60 1.39
N GLY A 89 2.91 -1.22 0.58
CA GLY A 89 2.42 0.17 0.49
C GLY A 89 1.80 0.65 1.79
N GLY A 90 1.10 -0.21 2.53
CA GLY A 90 0.58 0.09 3.87
C GLY A 90 1.70 0.30 4.90
N LEU A 91 2.75 -0.54 4.85
CA LEU A 91 3.92 -0.38 5.70
C LEU A 91 4.67 0.93 5.38
N THR A 92 4.76 1.31 4.10
CA THR A 92 5.28 2.63 3.67
C THR A 92 4.44 3.77 4.26
N GLY A 93 3.11 3.65 4.25
CA GLY A 93 2.20 4.62 4.88
C GLY A 93 2.43 4.77 6.39
N MET A 94 2.65 3.68 7.09
CA MET A 94 2.99 3.72 8.51
C MET A 94 4.34 4.40 8.77
N TRP A 95 5.34 4.14 7.93
CA TRP A 95 6.63 4.84 7.99
C TRP A 95 6.43 6.35 7.80
N LEU A 96 5.64 6.76 6.81
CA LEU A 96 5.32 8.17 6.55
C LEU A 96 4.56 8.82 7.71
N ASN A 97 3.61 8.11 8.32
CA ASN A 97 2.90 8.62 9.52
C ASN A 97 3.85 8.86 10.69
N ARG A 98 4.90 8.06 10.81
CA ARG A 98 5.91 8.22 11.88
C ARG A 98 6.93 9.31 11.58
N TYR A 99 7.46 9.38 10.35
CA TYR A 99 8.65 10.19 10.04
C TYR A 99 8.36 11.45 9.21
N ALA A 100 7.20 11.54 8.57
CA ALA A 100 6.79 12.71 7.79
C ALA A 100 5.30 13.09 8.03
N PRO A 101 4.79 13.10 9.27
CA PRO A 101 3.35 13.31 9.55
C PRO A 101 2.84 14.68 9.09
N SER A 102 3.68 15.70 9.03
CA SER A 102 3.30 17.04 8.57
C SER A 102 2.92 17.12 7.10
N ARG A 103 3.35 16.13 6.29
CA ARG A 103 3.07 16.05 4.86
C ARG A 103 1.74 15.35 4.53
N PHE A 104 0.99 14.91 5.53
CA PHE A 104 -0.25 14.17 5.33
C PHE A 104 -1.37 14.63 6.25
N HIS A 105 -2.60 14.56 5.74
CA HIS A 105 -3.83 14.76 6.52
C HIS A 105 -4.19 13.49 7.28
N ALA A 106 -4.28 12.38 6.59
CA ALA A 106 -4.63 11.07 7.14
C ALA A 106 -4.07 9.92 6.30
N PHE A 107 -4.06 8.73 6.87
CA PHE A 107 -3.58 7.50 6.25
C PHE A 107 -4.67 6.42 6.23
N ALA A 108 -4.76 5.67 5.15
CA ALA A 108 -5.41 4.37 5.11
C ALA A 108 -4.35 3.31 4.81
N VAL A 109 -4.26 2.29 5.64
CA VAL A 109 -3.32 1.18 5.47
C VAL A 109 -4.10 -0.12 5.42
N ALA A 110 -3.94 -0.86 4.33
CA ALA A 110 -4.74 -2.05 4.04
C ALA A 110 -3.86 -3.30 3.99
N ASN A 111 -4.37 -4.41 4.52
CA ASN A 111 -3.73 -5.72 4.41
C ASN A 111 -2.22 -5.66 4.71
N THR A 112 -1.87 -5.10 5.86
CA THR A 112 -0.50 -4.79 6.25
C THR A 112 -0.26 -5.11 7.73
N ALA A 113 0.98 -5.02 8.16
CA ALA A 113 1.40 -5.21 9.53
C ALA A 113 2.56 -4.25 9.86
N ALA A 114 2.76 -3.91 11.12
CA ALA A 114 3.92 -3.11 11.54
C ALA A 114 5.26 -3.85 11.31
N ARG A 115 5.21 -5.16 11.17
CA ARG A 115 6.25 -6.04 10.64
C ARG A 115 5.58 -7.13 9.82
N ILE A 116 5.88 -7.20 8.52
CA ILE A 116 5.31 -8.21 7.63
C ILE A 116 6.26 -9.43 7.59
N GLY A 117 5.79 -10.59 8.03
CA GLY A 117 6.56 -11.82 8.01
C GLY A 117 7.83 -11.80 8.88
N SER A 118 8.85 -12.55 8.48
CA SER A 118 10.13 -12.63 9.16
C SER A 118 11.30 -12.24 8.25
N ARG A 119 12.40 -11.80 8.87
CA ARG A 119 13.64 -11.48 8.16
C ARG A 119 14.12 -12.66 7.32
N GLU A 120 14.15 -13.83 7.92
CA GLU A 120 14.63 -15.07 7.29
C GLU A 120 13.75 -15.49 6.14
N GLY A 121 12.43 -15.38 6.29
CA GLY A 121 11.47 -15.70 5.23
C GLY A 121 11.61 -14.77 4.01
N TRP A 122 11.79 -13.48 4.23
CA TRP A 122 12.00 -12.51 3.15
C TRP A 122 13.35 -12.67 2.47
N GLN A 123 14.43 -12.97 3.22
CA GLN A 123 15.75 -13.27 2.66
C GLN A 123 15.70 -14.53 1.79
N ALA A 124 15.11 -15.61 2.30
CA ALA A 124 14.95 -16.84 1.53
C ALA A 124 14.14 -16.62 0.24
N ARG A 125 13.09 -15.78 0.29
CA ARG A 125 12.32 -15.42 -0.91
C ARG A 125 13.16 -14.62 -1.90
N ALA A 126 13.93 -13.64 -1.44
CA ALA A 126 14.82 -12.87 -2.30
C ALA A 126 15.85 -13.78 -3.01
N ASP A 127 16.44 -14.72 -2.28
CA ASP A 127 17.41 -15.69 -2.84
C ASP A 127 16.75 -16.62 -3.87
N THR A 128 15.54 -17.11 -3.57
CA THR A 128 14.76 -17.91 -4.52
C THR A 128 14.46 -17.14 -5.80
N VAL A 129 14.02 -15.89 -5.69
CA VAL A 129 13.71 -15.04 -6.84
C VAL A 129 14.95 -14.75 -7.68
N ARG A 130 16.10 -14.48 -7.07
CA ARG A 130 17.36 -14.26 -7.78
C ARG A 130 17.85 -15.49 -8.52
N THR A 131 17.63 -16.68 -7.98
CA THR A 131 18.11 -17.95 -8.55
C THR A 131 17.13 -18.60 -9.52
N GLN A 132 15.82 -18.45 -9.30
CA GLN A 132 14.78 -19.17 -10.05
C GLN A 132 13.83 -18.23 -10.81
N GLY A 133 13.96 -16.91 -10.64
CA GLY A 133 13.04 -15.92 -11.19
C GLY A 133 11.73 -15.86 -10.41
N LEU A 134 10.78 -15.10 -10.97
CA LEU A 134 9.49 -14.83 -10.31
C LEU A 134 8.40 -15.88 -10.58
N LYS A 135 8.60 -16.79 -11.53
CA LYS A 135 7.58 -17.77 -11.91
C LYS A 135 7.06 -18.59 -10.72
N PRO A 136 7.91 -19.19 -9.86
CA PRO A 136 7.42 -19.95 -8.70
C PRO A 136 6.61 -19.09 -7.69
N VAL A 137 7.02 -17.83 -7.51
CA VAL A 137 6.32 -16.88 -6.65
C VAL A 137 4.96 -16.50 -7.23
N ALA A 138 4.90 -16.25 -8.54
CA ALA A 138 3.68 -15.91 -9.26
C ALA A 138 2.66 -17.05 -9.23
N GLU A 139 3.12 -18.30 -9.42
CA GLU A 139 2.26 -19.50 -9.34
C GLU A 139 1.65 -19.70 -7.94
N ALA A 140 2.38 -19.37 -6.87
CA ALA A 140 1.93 -19.49 -5.49
C ALA A 140 1.11 -18.29 -4.99
N SER A 141 1.16 -17.14 -5.66
CA SER A 141 0.56 -15.88 -5.19
C SER A 141 -0.96 -15.87 -5.16
N PRO A 142 -1.71 -16.45 -6.12
CA PRO A 142 -3.17 -16.44 -6.09
C PRO A 142 -3.77 -16.94 -4.78
N ALA A 143 -3.25 -18.02 -4.21
CA ALA A 143 -3.74 -18.60 -2.95
C ALA A 143 -3.46 -17.69 -1.73
N ARG A 144 -2.50 -16.77 -1.81
CA ARG A 144 -2.25 -15.76 -0.78
C ARG A 144 -3.12 -14.52 -0.99
N TRP A 145 -3.37 -14.14 -2.24
CA TRP A 145 -4.08 -12.92 -2.60
C TRP A 145 -5.59 -13.06 -2.44
N PHE A 146 -6.14 -14.23 -2.73
CA PHE A 146 -7.58 -14.45 -2.86
C PHE A 146 -8.04 -15.73 -2.22
N SER A 147 -9.31 -15.79 -1.83
CA SER A 147 -9.97 -17.02 -1.43
C SER A 147 -10.12 -17.98 -2.62
N ALA A 148 -10.22 -19.30 -2.34
CA ALA A 148 -10.47 -20.29 -3.38
C ALA A 148 -11.74 -19.99 -4.18
N ALA A 149 -12.80 -19.51 -3.53
CA ALA A 149 -14.05 -19.12 -4.19
C ALA A 149 -13.87 -17.93 -5.13
N PHE A 150 -13.03 -16.94 -4.79
CA PHE A 150 -12.72 -15.83 -5.69
C PHE A 150 -11.94 -16.31 -6.91
N ILE A 151 -10.90 -17.13 -6.70
CA ILE A 151 -10.08 -17.70 -7.79
C ILE A 151 -10.95 -18.46 -8.80
N GLN A 152 -11.89 -19.27 -8.32
CA GLN A 152 -12.82 -20.02 -9.18
C GLN A 152 -13.76 -19.12 -9.98
N ARG A 153 -14.25 -18.04 -9.37
CA ARG A 153 -15.21 -17.12 -10.02
C ARG A 153 -14.57 -16.11 -10.96
N HIS A 154 -13.29 -15.75 -10.72
CA HIS A 154 -12.59 -14.70 -11.45
C HIS A 154 -11.20 -15.14 -11.96
N PRO A 155 -11.10 -16.32 -12.65
CA PRO A 155 -9.82 -16.89 -13.04
C PRO A 155 -9.01 -15.95 -13.96
N ASP A 156 -9.68 -15.24 -14.87
CA ASP A 156 -9.00 -14.33 -15.80
C ASP A 156 -8.35 -13.15 -15.07
N GLN A 157 -9.03 -12.57 -14.09
CA GLN A 157 -8.51 -11.47 -13.29
C GLN A 157 -7.31 -11.92 -12.45
N VAL A 158 -7.38 -13.11 -11.87
CA VAL A 158 -6.29 -13.73 -11.10
C VAL A 158 -5.09 -14.00 -12.01
N ASN A 159 -5.33 -14.56 -13.19
CA ASN A 159 -4.28 -14.87 -14.16
C ASN A 159 -3.56 -13.61 -14.67
N VAL A 160 -4.28 -12.51 -14.88
CA VAL A 160 -3.67 -11.22 -15.28
C VAL A 160 -2.67 -10.76 -14.21
N LEU A 161 -3.03 -10.79 -12.94
CA LEU A 161 -2.15 -10.40 -11.83
C LEU A 161 -0.95 -11.34 -11.68
N ALA A 162 -1.17 -12.65 -11.74
CA ALA A 162 -0.11 -13.64 -11.62
C ALA A 162 0.86 -13.56 -12.80
N SER A 163 0.36 -13.38 -14.03
CA SER A 163 1.19 -13.21 -15.23
C SER A 163 2.01 -11.91 -15.19
N ALA A 164 1.42 -10.82 -14.70
CA ALA A 164 2.12 -9.55 -14.51
C ALA A 164 3.27 -9.71 -13.48
N LEU A 165 3.06 -10.43 -12.39
CA LEU A 165 4.11 -10.73 -11.43
C LEU A 165 5.20 -11.64 -12.03
N ALA A 166 4.84 -12.67 -12.79
CA ALA A 166 5.81 -13.56 -13.43
C ALA A 166 6.72 -12.83 -14.42
N ALA A 167 6.22 -11.77 -15.06
CA ALA A 167 6.94 -10.94 -16.03
C ALA A 167 7.65 -9.73 -15.41
N ALA A 168 7.51 -9.49 -14.09
CA ALA A 168 8.13 -8.36 -13.42
C ALA A 168 9.66 -8.52 -13.28
N ASP A 169 10.32 -7.44 -12.87
CA ASP A 169 11.76 -7.46 -12.61
C ASP A 169 12.08 -8.25 -11.34
N ALA A 170 12.86 -9.33 -11.49
CA ALA A 170 13.20 -10.23 -10.40
C ALA A 170 14.08 -9.54 -9.33
N GLU A 171 15.05 -8.72 -9.75
CA GLU A 171 15.94 -8.03 -8.82
C GLU A 171 15.18 -6.91 -8.10
N GLY A 172 14.26 -6.18 -8.77
CA GLY A 172 13.39 -5.21 -8.15
C GLY A 172 12.50 -5.83 -7.07
N TYR A 173 11.91 -6.99 -7.34
CA TYR A 173 11.15 -7.75 -6.36
C TYR A 173 12.03 -8.21 -5.18
N ALA A 174 13.21 -8.77 -5.46
CA ALA A 174 14.14 -9.24 -4.44
C ALA A 174 14.67 -8.11 -3.55
N ALA A 175 14.94 -6.93 -4.12
CA ALA A 175 15.34 -5.74 -3.37
C ALA A 175 14.24 -5.29 -2.41
N CYS A 176 12.97 -5.31 -2.82
CA CYS A 176 11.84 -5.04 -1.95
C CYS A 176 11.69 -6.10 -0.84
N CYS A 177 11.97 -7.38 -1.12
CA CYS A 177 12.06 -8.40 -0.07
C CYS A 177 13.13 -8.05 0.97
N GLY A 178 14.28 -7.50 0.54
CA GLY A 178 15.33 -7.01 1.43
C GLY A 178 14.86 -5.86 2.33
N ALA A 179 14.12 -4.90 1.78
CA ALA A 179 13.51 -3.81 2.55
C ALA A 179 12.51 -4.34 3.58
N LEU A 180 11.66 -5.31 3.22
CA LEU A 180 10.69 -5.95 4.13
C LEU A 180 11.39 -6.77 5.21
N ALA A 181 12.48 -7.47 4.89
CA ALA A 181 13.28 -8.23 5.85
C ALA A 181 13.85 -7.36 6.97
N ALA A 182 14.17 -6.11 6.66
CA ALA A 182 14.75 -5.16 7.62
C ALA A 182 13.68 -4.30 8.34
N ALA A 183 12.47 -4.20 7.79
CA ALA A 183 11.44 -3.32 8.31
C ALA A 183 10.78 -3.86 9.59
N ASP A 184 10.77 -3.05 10.64
CA ASP A 184 10.02 -3.32 11.87
C ASP A 184 9.59 -1.98 12.49
N LEU A 185 8.30 -1.67 12.40
CA LEU A 185 7.70 -0.44 12.92
C LEU A 185 6.90 -0.66 14.21
N ARG A 186 6.96 -1.83 14.85
CA ARG A 186 6.16 -2.12 16.04
C ARG A 186 6.44 -1.15 17.19
N SER A 187 7.69 -0.82 17.44
CA SER A 187 8.07 0.16 18.46
C SER A 187 7.75 1.61 18.06
N ALA A 188 7.48 1.88 16.78
CA ALA A 188 7.18 3.20 16.25
C ALA A 188 5.66 3.54 16.27
N LEU A 189 4.79 2.54 16.42
CA LEU A 189 3.33 2.70 16.39
C LEU A 189 2.82 3.81 17.35
N PRO A 190 3.28 3.92 18.62
CA PRO A 190 2.80 4.96 19.54
C PRO A 190 3.09 6.39 19.09
N ALA A 191 4.00 6.58 18.15
CA ALA A 191 4.39 7.89 17.63
C ALA A 191 3.80 8.20 16.24
N MET A 192 2.84 7.41 15.76
CA MET A 192 2.07 7.66 14.54
C MET A 192 0.88 8.54 14.87
N VAL A 193 1.01 9.85 14.69
CA VAL A 193 0.09 10.85 15.24
C VAL A 193 -1.04 11.30 14.30
N ARG A 194 -1.00 10.90 13.02
CA ARG A 194 -2.09 11.23 12.08
C ARG A 194 -3.19 10.19 12.11
N PRO A 195 -4.45 10.61 11.89
CA PRO A 195 -5.58 9.68 11.79
C PRO A 195 -5.28 8.55 10.81
N MET A 196 -5.57 7.31 11.20
CA MET A 196 -5.26 6.14 10.41
C MET A 196 -6.41 5.13 10.36
N LEU A 197 -6.91 4.84 9.16
CA LEU A 197 -7.79 3.71 8.91
C LEU A 197 -6.94 2.46 8.64
N VAL A 198 -7.19 1.39 9.38
CA VAL A 198 -6.60 0.07 9.15
C VAL A 198 -7.65 -0.84 8.54
N LEU A 199 -7.44 -1.27 7.30
CA LEU A 199 -8.30 -2.23 6.60
C LEU A 199 -7.65 -3.61 6.66
N ALA A 200 -8.35 -4.59 7.20
CA ALA A 200 -7.87 -5.97 7.28
C ALA A 200 -8.75 -6.90 6.45
N GLY A 201 -8.14 -7.87 5.77
CA GLY A 201 -8.86 -8.98 5.18
C GLY A 201 -9.13 -10.05 6.24
N GLN A 202 -10.39 -10.51 6.37
CA GLN A 202 -10.79 -11.52 7.36
C GLN A 202 -10.00 -12.82 7.20
N ASP A 203 -9.72 -13.20 5.95
CA ASP A 203 -9.06 -14.45 5.59
C ASP A 203 -7.65 -14.21 5.00
N ASP A 204 -7.01 -13.09 5.37
CA ASP A 204 -5.67 -12.75 4.90
C ASP A 204 -4.61 -13.66 5.56
N PRO A 205 -3.92 -14.54 4.79
CA PRO A 205 -2.91 -15.43 5.35
C PRO A 205 -1.52 -14.76 5.48
N VAL A 206 -1.34 -13.57 4.93
CA VAL A 206 -0.05 -12.84 4.91
C VAL A 206 0.04 -11.85 6.05
N THR A 207 -0.99 -11.03 6.21
CA THR A 207 -1.13 -10.03 7.28
C THR A 207 -2.50 -10.20 7.91
N THR A 208 -2.52 -10.75 9.10
CA THR A 208 -3.74 -11.22 9.76
C THR A 208 -4.55 -10.08 10.40
N VAL A 209 -5.80 -10.36 10.75
CA VAL A 209 -6.62 -9.46 11.59
C VAL A 209 -5.93 -9.16 12.92
N GLN A 210 -5.13 -10.10 13.44
CA GLN A 210 -4.37 -9.87 14.67
C GLN A 210 -3.26 -8.82 14.46
N ASP A 211 -2.57 -8.84 13.32
CA ASP A 211 -1.57 -7.81 12.97
C ASP A 211 -2.22 -6.42 12.87
N ALA A 212 -3.39 -6.34 12.25
CA ALA A 212 -4.18 -5.10 12.17
C ALA A 212 -4.65 -4.62 13.55
N THR A 213 -5.08 -5.53 14.41
CA THR A 213 -5.47 -5.24 15.79
C THR A 213 -4.29 -4.69 16.60
N GLU A 214 -3.10 -5.22 16.39
CA GLU A 214 -1.87 -4.73 17.02
C GLU A 214 -1.54 -3.28 16.61
N ILE A 215 -1.73 -2.93 15.34
CA ILE A 215 -1.57 -1.55 14.88
C ILE A 215 -2.54 -0.63 15.63
N VAL A 216 -3.84 -0.95 15.64
CA VAL A 216 -4.88 -0.10 16.26
C VAL A 216 -4.72 0.00 17.78
N ARG A 217 -4.22 -1.05 18.42
CA ARG A 217 -3.98 -1.05 19.87
C ARG A 217 -2.89 -0.05 20.28
N HIS A 218 -1.89 0.19 19.44
CA HIS A 218 -0.70 0.97 19.78
C HIS A 218 -0.62 2.33 19.08
N ALA A 219 -1.23 2.50 17.91
CA ALA A 219 -1.30 3.80 17.23
C ALA A 219 -2.41 4.66 17.86
N PRO A 220 -2.12 5.92 18.29
CA PRO A 220 -3.04 6.72 19.11
C PRO A 220 -4.39 7.05 18.44
N ASP A 221 -4.40 7.26 17.12
CA ASP A 221 -5.58 7.65 16.34
C ASP A 221 -5.78 6.71 15.17
N ALA A 222 -6.07 5.44 15.48
CA ALA A 222 -6.29 4.41 14.49
C ALA A 222 -7.62 3.69 14.70
N GLU A 223 -8.35 3.43 13.60
CA GLU A 223 -9.58 2.64 13.60
C GLU A 223 -9.45 1.42 12.69
N LEU A 224 -10.03 0.28 13.11
CA LEU A 224 -10.01 -0.98 12.36
C LEU A 224 -11.32 -1.22 11.63
N HIS A 225 -11.23 -1.66 10.38
CA HIS A 225 -12.35 -2.23 9.65
C HIS A 225 -11.95 -3.53 8.96
N ILE A 226 -12.72 -4.60 9.17
CA ILE A 226 -12.46 -5.94 8.63
C ILE A 226 -13.34 -6.14 7.40
N LEU A 227 -12.71 -6.55 6.29
CA LEU A 227 -13.37 -6.85 5.02
C LEU A 227 -13.44 -8.36 4.80
N PRO A 228 -14.51 -8.90 4.18
CA PRO A 228 -14.64 -10.32 3.87
C PRO A 228 -13.76 -10.70 2.66
N ALA A 229 -12.46 -10.65 2.82
CA ALA A 229 -11.47 -10.82 1.76
C ALA A 229 -10.16 -11.42 2.31
N SER A 230 -9.30 -11.87 1.39
CA SER A 230 -7.90 -12.21 1.67
C SER A 230 -6.99 -11.00 1.47
N HIS A 231 -5.76 -11.19 0.97
CA HIS A 231 -4.70 -10.16 0.98
C HIS A 231 -4.90 -8.99 0.01
N LEU A 232 -5.47 -9.19 -1.18
CA LEU A 232 -5.79 -8.10 -2.10
C LEU A 232 -7.27 -7.72 -2.00
N SER A 233 -7.66 -7.16 -0.85
CA SER A 233 -9.05 -6.82 -0.53
C SER A 233 -9.62 -5.74 -1.45
N ASN A 234 -8.79 -4.83 -1.97
CA ASN A 234 -9.18 -3.81 -2.94
C ASN A 234 -9.62 -4.40 -4.30
N ILE A 235 -9.17 -5.61 -4.63
CA ILE A 235 -9.58 -6.36 -5.83
C ILE A 235 -10.74 -7.29 -5.51
N ALA A 236 -10.69 -7.97 -4.36
CA ALA A 236 -11.66 -9.00 -4.03
C ALA A 236 -13.05 -8.43 -3.67
N VAL A 237 -13.09 -7.28 -3.01
CA VAL A 237 -14.33 -6.59 -2.58
C VAL A 237 -14.22 -5.08 -2.86
N PRO A 238 -14.08 -4.68 -4.14
CA PRO A 238 -13.71 -3.33 -4.52
C PRO A 238 -14.70 -2.27 -4.03
N GLU A 239 -15.99 -2.53 -4.06
CA GLU A 239 -17.03 -1.59 -3.63
C GLU A 239 -16.95 -1.34 -2.11
N ALA A 240 -16.86 -2.40 -1.32
CA ALA A 240 -16.77 -2.29 0.14
C ALA A 240 -15.47 -1.62 0.58
N PHE A 241 -14.35 -1.96 -0.05
CA PHE A 241 -13.06 -1.31 0.18
C PHE A 241 -13.13 0.19 -0.11
N THR A 242 -13.61 0.54 -1.30
CA THR A 242 -13.66 1.93 -1.78
C THR A 242 -14.63 2.78 -0.96
N ALA A 243 -15.81 2.24 -0.64
CA ALA A 243 -16.78 2.95 0.20
C ALA A 243 -16.23 3.26 1.59
N ARG A 244 -15.50 2.31 2.20
CA ARG A 244 -14.92 2.51 3.52
C ARG A 244 -13.77 3.52 3.49
N LEU A 245 -12.92 3.44 2.48
CA LEU A 245 -11.84 4.39 2.26
C LEU A 245 -12.39 5.82 2.09
N LEU A 246 -13.33 6.02 1.18
CA LEU A 246 -13.95 7.32 0.92
C LEU A 246 -14.62 7.90 2.16
N HIS A 247 -15.41 7.09 2.89
CA HIS A 247 -16.06 7.53 4.13
C HIS A 247 -15.06 8.04 5.15
N PHE A 248 -13.95 7.33 5.34
CA PHE A 248 -12.89 7.76 6.25
C PHE A 248 -12.24 9.07 5.80
N LEU A 249 -11.76 9.13 4.55
CA LEU A 249 -11.03 10.31 4.03
C LEU A 249 -11.89 11.58 4.02
N GLN A 250 -13.16 11.49 3.62
CA GLN A 250 -14.09 12.63 3.61
C GLN A 250 -14.37 13.17 5.02
N ARG A 251 -14.47 12.28 6.02
CA ARG A 251 -14.61 12.68 7.41
C ARG A 251 -13.40 13.46 7.94
N GLN A 252 -12.19 13.07 7.52
CA GLN A 252 -10.97 13.80 7.89
C GLN A 252 -10.89 15.16 7.19
N GLY A 253 -11.29 15.28 5.92
CA GLY A 253 -11.34 16.57 5.21
C GLY A 253 -12.31 17.57 5.84
N ALA A 254 -13.48 17.13 6.29
CA ALA A 254 -14.43 17.97 7.00
C ALA A 254 -13.89 18.47 8.37
N ALA A 255 -13.07 17.65 9.05
CA ALA A 255 -12.43 18.04 10.30
C ALA A 255 -11.34 19.10 10.10
N ASP A 256 -10.53 18.98 9.04
CA ASP A 256 -9.50 19.95 8.69
C ASP A 256 -10.13 21.33 8.35
N GLU A 257 -11.19 21.37 7.54
CA GLU A 257 -11.89 22.62 7.19
C GLU A 257 -12.50 23.34 8.41
N TYR A 258 -12.97 22.58 9.40
CA TYR A 258 -13.50 23.17 10.64
C TYR A 258 -12.39 23.77 11.51
N SER A 259 -11.23 23.12 11.59
CA SER A 259 -10.07 23.60 12.34
C SER A 259 -9.50 24.89 11.76
N ASP A 260 -9.42 25.01 10.44
CA ASP A 260 -8.90 26.19 9.75
C ASP A 260 -9.82 27.43 9.88
N ARG A 261 -11.13 27.23 10.11
CA ARG A 261 -12.10 28.34 10.33
C ARG A 261 -12.13 28.86 11.76
N THR A 262 -11.49 28.18 12.69
CA THR A 262 -11.49 28.53 14.12
C THR A 262 -10.18 29.15 14.60
N HIS A 263 -9.23 29.38 13.70
CA HIS A 263 -7.98 30.11 13.87
C HIS A 263 -7.92 31.33 12.95
#